data_b767d1788f5a103a06fe329f5a02c6e2
#
_entry.id   b767d1788f5a103a06fe329f5a02c6e2
#
_cell.length_a   1.000
_cell.length_b   1.000
_cell.length_c   1.000
_cell.angle_alpha   90.00
_cell.angle_beta   90.00
_cell.angle_gamma   90.00
#
_symmetry.space_group_name_H-M   'P 1'
#
loop_
_entity.id
_entity.type
_entity.pdbx_description
1 polymer ?
#
loop_
_entity_poly.entity_id
_entity_poly.type
_entity_poly.pdbx_seq_one_letter_code
_entity_poly.pdbx_strand_id
1 'polypeptide(L)'
;QKKFEKRGEFEIEAIQRTGHIAGRTDFDRAETEKINPNAKYHFLNETLRSVFYRDRWSKYNCQTHRIFLSQGDYPLKGFHYLLQAMPKILEQFPDTEIYVAGADILKAETWKDALKLPAYGKYLKKLIHENNLEEKINMLGRIDAEEMKKQYLSCQVFVCPSVLENSPNSVGEAMLLGVPCVAANVGGIHNILTDGGDGFLYPPGDVDALADSIIEVFTKEAIVDRLSDNARKHARVNHDADQNYYRLMHIYREMLG
;
A
#
# COMPACT_ATOMS: atom_id res chain seq x y z
N GLN A 1 -11.07 19.32 10.09
CA GLN A 1 -10.48 19.01 11.41
C GLN A 1 -11.58 18.60 12.40
N LYS A 2 -12.53 19.48 12.81
CA LYS A 2 -13.61 19.20 13.79
C LYS A 2 -14.43 17.92 13.50
N LYS A 3 -14.71 17.62 12.22
CA LYS A 3 -15.45 16.42 11.82
C LYS A 3 -14.63 15.14 12.02
N PHE A 4 -13.32 15.22 11.85
CA PHE A 4 -12.39 14.13 12.06
C PHE A 4 -12.21 13.84 13.57
N GLU A 5 -12.03 14.88 14.36
CA GLU A 5 -11.95 14.81 15.82
C GLU A 5 -13.20 14.14 16.43
N LYS A 6 -14.39 14.59 15.99
CA LYS A 6 -15.67 13.99 16.46
C LYS A 6 -15.81 12.51 16.09
N ARG A 7 -15.28 12.07 14.93
CA ARG A 7 -15.26 10.63 14.58
C ARG A 7 -14.34 9.86 15.49
N GLY A 8 -13.14 10.40 15.80
CA GLY A 8 -12.21 9.80 16.73
C GLY A 8 -12.79 9.62 18.13
N GLU A 9 -13.56 10.59 18.63
CA GLU A 9 -14.27 10.48 19.91
C GLU A 9 -15.23 9.27 19.95
N PHE A 10 -16.02 9.06 18.88
CA PHE A 10 -16.91 7.90 18.79
C PHE A 10 -16.17 6.57 18.70
N GLU A 11 -15.05 6.54 17.97
CA GLU A 11 -14.22 5.34 17.85
C GLU A 11 -13.58 4.97 19.21
N ILE A 12 -13.07 5.96 19.93
CA ILE A 12 -12.53 5.78 21.28
C ILE A 12 -13.62 5.26 22.23
N GLU A 13 -14.81 5.87 22.24
CA GLU A 13 -15.92 5.45 23.07
C GLU A 13 -16.36 4.01 22.76
N ALA A 14 -16.40 3.62 21.49
CA ALA A 14 -16.72 2.25 21.09
C ALA A 14 -15.68 1.25 21.60
N ILE A 15 -14.38 1.56 21.46
CA ILE A 15 -13.30 0.72 21.97
C ILE A 15 -13.37 0.59 23.50
N GLN A 16 -13.65 1.67 24.24
CA GLN A 16 -13.76 1.66 25.70
C GLN A 16 -14.89 0.78 26.23
N ARG A 17 -15.96 0.61 25.43
CA ARG A 17 -17.18 -0.14 25.83
C ARG A 17 -17.19 -1.60 25.41
N THR A 18 -16.23 -2.03 24.58
CA THR A 18 -16.21 -3.42 24.09
C THR A 18 -15.38 -4.33 24.97
N GLY A 19 -15.80 -5.60 25.12
CA GLY A 19 -15.00 -6.63 25.78
C GLY A 19 -14.05 -7.39 24.83
N HIS A 20 -14.26 -7.27 23.51
CA HIS A 20 -13.49 -7.98 22.50
C HIS A 20 -13.17 -7.06 21.33
N ILE A 21 -11.94 -7.13 20.84
CA ILE A 21 -11.43 -6.38 19.71
C ILE A 21 -10.81 -7.36 18.72
N ALA A 22 -11.19 -7.32 17.47
CA ALA A 22 -10.54 -8.05 16.40
C ALA A 22 -9.74 -7.09 15.52
N GLY A 23 -8.46 -7.39 15.33
CA GLY A 23 -7.56 -6.58 14.52
C GLY A 23 -6.52 -7.43 13.81
N ARG A 24 -5.63 -6.79 13.05
CA ARG A 24 -4.77 -7.48 12.08
C ARG A 24 -3.27 -7.33 12.36
N THR A 25 -2.88 -6.41 13.23
CA THR A 25 -1.49 -6.01 13.38
C THR A 25 -1.13 -5.74 14.84
N ASP A 26 0.15 -5.79 15.16
CA ASP A 26 0.63 -5.37 16.48
C ASP A 26 0.44 -3.87 16.70
N PHE A 27 0.39 -3.09 15.60
CA PHE A 27 0.12 -1.66 15.66
C PHE A 27 -1.30 -1.37 16.17
N ASP A 28 -2.34 -1.95 15.56
CA ASP A 28 -3.72 -1.71 16.01
C ASP A 28 -3.99 -2.34 17.38
N ARG A 29 -3.34 -3.47 17.69
CA ARG A 29 -3.35 -4.04 19.02
C ARG A 29 -2.82 -3.06 20.06
N ALA A 30 -1.61 -2.53 19.86
CA ALA A 30 -1.00 -1.60 20.79
C ALA A 30 -1.81 -0.31 20.97
N GLU A 31 -2.41 0.22 19.88
CA GLU A 31 -3.23 1.42 19.97
C GLU A 31 -4.57 1.16 20.69
N THR A 32 -5.21 0.01 20.46
CA THR A 32 -6.46 -0.33 21.15
C THR A 32 -6.25 -0.69 22.63
N GLU A 33 -5.15 -1.36 22.97
CA GLU A 33 -4.77 -1.67 24.37
C GLU A 33 -4.54 -0.39 25.21
N LYS A 34 -4.02 0.70 24.60
CA LYS A 34 -3.92 2.01 25.28
C LYS A 34 -5.27 2.61 25.65
N ILE A 35 -6.30 2.35 24.85
CA ILE A 35 -7.65 2.88 25.05
C ILE A 35 -8.46 1.97 26.01
N ASN A 36 -8.37 0.66 25.83
CA ASN A 36 -9.07 -0.34 26.62
C ASN A 36 -8.18 -1.56 26.91
N PRO A 37 -7.38 -1.52 28.00
CA PRO A 37 -6.48 -2.62 28.35
C PRO A 37 -7.22 -3.88 28.85
N ASN A 38 -8.52 -3.78 29.12
CA ASN A 38 -9.32 -4.91 29.61
C ASN A 38 -10.00 -5.69 28.46
N ALA A 39 -10.03 -5.15 27.26
CA ALA A 39 -10.60 -5.85 26.13
C ALA A 39 -9.67 -6.98 25.66
N LYS A 40 -10.26 -8.14 25.37
CA LYS A 40 -9.52 -9.25 24.76
C LYS A 40 -9.27 -8.96 23.27
N TYR A 41 -8.00 -8.86 22.90
CA TYR A 41 -7.62 -8.68 21.51
C TYR A 41 -7.51 -10.03 20.78
N HIS A 42 -8.02 -10.10 19.56
CA HIS A 42 -7.99 -11.26 18.68
C HIS A 42 -7.34 -10.89 17.34
N PHE A 43 -6.31 -11.61 16.95
CA PHE A 43 -5.77 -11.50 15.58
C PHE A 43 -6.72 -12.15 14.58
N LEU A 44 -7.22 -11.36 13.61
CA LEU A 44 -8.11 -11.81 12.56
C LEU A 44 -7.72 -11.14 11.24
N ASN A 45 -7.07 -11.88 10.36
CA ASN A 45 -6.74 -11.41 9.04
C ASN A 45 -7.98 -11.34 8.14
N GLU A 46 -7.90 -10.54 7.09
CA GLU A 46 -8.96 -10.35 6.11
C GLU A 46 -8.73 -11.20 4.86
N THR A 47 -9.81 -11.81 4.36
CA THR A 47 -9.81 -12.43 3.04
C THR A 47 -9.95 -11.33 1.99
N LEU A 48 -9.01 -11.29 1.06
CA LEU A 48 -8.97 -10.27 0.02
C LEU A 48 -9.88 -10.62 -1.16
N ARG A 49 -9.99 -9.70 -2.13
CA ARG A 49 -10.82 -9.87 -3.31
C ARG A 49 -10.36 -11.07 -4.15
N SER A 50 -11.30 -11.92 -4.56
CA SER A 50 -11.03 -13.23 -5.18
C SER A 50 -10.20 -13.18 -6.47
N VAL A 51 -10.23 -12.06 -7.19
CA VAL A 51 -9.49 -11.89 -8.44
C VAL A 51 -7.98 -12.00 -8.27
N PHE A 52 -7.43 -11.65 -7.09
CA PHE A 52 -6.00 -11.64 -6.83
C PHE A 52 -5.41 -13.02 -6.47
N TYR A 53 -6.23 -14.04 -6.25
CA TYR A 53 -5.75 -15.39 -5.93
C TYR A 53 -5.42 -16.24 -7.17
N ARG A 54 -5.87 -15.85 -8.36
CA ARG A 54 -5.88 -16.73 -9.56
C ARG A 54 -4.64 -16.61 -10.42
N ASP A 55 -4.09 -15.39 -10.55
CA ASP A 55 -2.97 -15.11 -11.44
C ASP A 55 -1.65 -15.03 -10.68
N ARG A 56 -0.56 -14.95 -11.43
CA ARG A 56 0.79 -14.80 -10.88
C ARG A 56 1.59 -13.84 -11.70
N TRP A 57 2.26 -12.94 -11.03
CA TRP A 57 3.25 -12.04 -11.62
C TRP A 57 4.47 -12.82 -12.14
N SER A 58 5.08 -12.30 -13.21
CA SER A 58 6.30 -12.84 -13.77
C SER A 58 7.14 -11.69 -14.34
N LYS A 59 8.44 -11.70 -14.04
CA LYS A 59 9.37 -10.71 -14.59
C LYS A 59 9.46 -10.73 -16.13
N TYR A 60 9.08 -11.84 -16.77
CA TYR A 60 9.09 -11.96 -18.23
C TYR A 60 7.86 -11.34 -18.90
N ASN A 61 6.80 -11.06 -18.12
CA ASN A 61 5.53 -10.55 -18.62
C ASN A 61 5.23 -9.13 -18.13
N CYS A 62 6.00 -8.62 -17.17
CA CYS A 62 5.86 -7.23 -16.73
C CYS A 62 6.60 -6.27 -17.67
N GLN A 63 6.23 -5.00 -17.58
CA GLN A 63 6.98 -3.92 -18.23
C GLN A 63 8.14 -3.51 -17.33
N THR A 64 9.36 -3.55 -17.87
CA THR A 64 10.56 -3.13 -17.15
C THR A 64 10.46 -1.66 -16.75
N HIS A 65 11.02 -1.33 -15.59
CA HIS A 65 11.07 -0.01 -14.97
C HIS A 65 9.69 0.66 -14.78
N ARG A 66 8.60 -0.15 -14.79
CA ARG A 66 7.27 0.32 -14.50
C ARG A 66 6.98 0.22 -12.99
N ILE A 67 6.68 1.36 -12.38
CA ILE A 67 6.26 1.49 -10.99
C ILE A 67 4.74 1.60 -10.94
N PHE A 68 4.10 0.88 -10.03
CA PHE A 68 2.66 1.01 -9.78
C PHE A 68 2.38 1.49 -8.35
N LEU A 69 1.48 2.48 -8.23
CA LEU A 69 0.93 3.01 -6.99
C LEU A 69 -0.60 2.87 -7.03
N SER A 70 -1.15 2.10 -6.08
CA SER A 70 -2.59 1.78 -6.07
C SER A 70 -3.50 2.93 -5.69
N GLN A 71 -2.96 4.00 -5.08
CA GLN A 71 -3.71 5.19 -4.72
C GLN A 71 -2.80 6.40 -4.51
N GLY A 72 -3.02 7.49 -5.27
CA GLY A 72 -2.21 8.70 -5.22
C GLY A 72 -2.97 9.98 -4.88
N ASP A 73 -4.27 9.90 -4.57
CA ASP A 73 -5.18 11.04 -4.54
C ASP A 73 -5.27 11.79 -3.20
N TYR A 74 -4.53 11.36 -2.16
CA TYR A 74 -4.44 12.12 -0.91
C TYR A 74 -3.09 11.90 -0.17
N PRO A 75 -2.69 12.87 0.70
CA PRO A 75 -1.33 12.95 1.25
C PRO A 75 -0.86 11.71 2.02
N LEU A 76 -1.77 11.04 2.77
CA LEU A 76 -1.42 9.87 3.57
C LEU A 76 -0.90 8.68 2.72
N LYS A 77 -1.20 8.66 1.41
CA LYS A 77 -0.71 7.62 0.49
C LYS A 77 0.69 7.89 -0.05
N GLY A 78 1.27 9.04 0.26
CA GLY A 78 2.70 9.30 0.08
C GLY A 78 3.19 9.43 -1.37
N PHE A 79 2.30 9.67 -2.36
CA PHE A 79 2.72 9.82 -3.75
C PHE A 79 3.82 10.88 -3.95
N HIS A 80 3.80 11.92 -3.13
CA HIS A 80 4.83 12.97 -3.14
C HIS A 80 6.24 12.44 -2.80
N TYR A 81 6.38 11.41 -1.95
CA TYR A 81 7.68 10.80 -1.67
C TYR A 81 8.21 10.04 -2.89
N LEU A 82 7.33 9.34 -3.61
CA LEU A 82 7.73 8.67 -4.84
C LEU A 82 8.17 9.68 -5.91
N LEU A 83 7.46 10.81 -6.06
CA LEU A 83 7.88 11.89 -6.98
C LEU A 83 9.24 12.48 -6.61
N GLN A 84 9.54 12.60 -5.33
CA GLN A 84 10.84 13.08 -4.84
C GLN A 84 11.97 12.06 -5.06
N ALA A 85 11.64 10.75 -5.06
CA ALA A 85 12.61 9.67 -5.32
C ALA A 85 12.95 9.53 -6.81
N MET A 86 12.06 9.97 -7.71
CA MET A 86 12.22 9.77 -9.16
C MET A 86 13.52 10.31 -9.75
N PRO A 87 14.05 11.51 -9.39
CA PRO A 87 15.29 11.98 -9.96
C PRO A 87 16.45 10.98 -9.82
N LYS A 88 16.64 10.41 -8.62
CA LYS A 88 17.67 9.39 -8.37
C LYS A 88 17.44 8.10 -9.16
N ILE A 89 16.18 7.68 -9.33
CA ILE A 89 15.83 6.49 -10.11
C ILE A 89 16.10 6.74 -11.60
N LEU A 90 15.71 7.91 -12.13
CA LEU A 90 15.86 8.28 -13.54
C LEU A 90 17.34 8.46 -13.96
N GLU A 91 18.25 8.76 -13.03
CA GLU A 91 19.69 8.79 -13.30
C GLU A 91 20.21 7.43 -13.80
N GLN A 92 19.64 6.31 -13.31
CA GLN A 92 20.04 4.96 -13.71
C GLN A 92 19.09 4.33 -14.73
N PHE A 93 17.79 4.65 -14.63
CA PHE A 93 16.71 4.09 -15.44
C PHE A 93 15.86 5.20 -16.05
N PRO A 94 16.34 5.89 -17.11
CA PRO A 94 15.67 7.07 -17.67
C PRO A 94 14.32 6.79 -18.32
N ASP A 95 14.01 5.52 -18.59
CA ASP A 95 12.73 5.04 -19.13
C ASP A 95 11.70 4.68 -18.04
N THR A 96 12.00 4.90 -16.75
CA THR A 96 11.07 4.63 -15.67
C THR A 96 9.79 5.45 -15.81
N GLU A 97 8.65 4.78 -15.62
CA GLU A 97 7.32 5.40 -15.60
C GLU A 97 6.55 4.99 -14.34
N ILE A 98 5.72 5.92 -13.83
CA ILE A 98 4.80 5.69 -12.71
C ILE A 98 3.37 5.58 -13.23
N TYR A 99 2.66 4.55 -12.82
CA TYR A 99 1.23 4.37 -13.05
C TYR A 99 0.50 4.50 -11.72
N VAL A 100 -0.46 5.42 -11.64
CA VAL A 100 -1.14 5.79 -10.39
C VAL A 100 -2.63 5.61 -10.51
N ALA A 101 -3.21 4.76 -9.67
CA ALA A 101 -4.66 4.66 -9.52
C ALA A 101 -5.18 5.64 -8.46
N GLY A 102 -6.50 5.87 -8.47
CA GLY A 102 -7.18 6.82 -7.60
C GLY A 102 -7.81 7.97 -8.38
N ALA A 103 -8.45 8.91 -7.70
CA ALA A 103 -9.00 10.07 -8.37
C ALA A 103 -7.89 10.93 -8.99
N ASP A 104 -8.07 11.35 -10.23
CA ASP A 104 -7.11 12.22 -10.89
C ASP A 104 -7.22 13.65 -10.34
N ILE A 105 -6.42 13.92 -9.31
CA ILE A 105 -6.33 15.24 -8.66
C ILE A 105 -5.33 16.19 -9.37
N LEU A 106 -4.72 15.73 -10.45
CA LEU A 106 -3.82 16.54 -11.29
C LEU A 106 -4.54 17.11 -12.51
N LYS A 107 -5.72 16.59 -12.86
CA LYS A 107 -6.44 16.99 -14.06
C LYS A 107 -6.89 18.45 -13.97
N ALA A 108 -6.39 19.26 -14.90
CA ALA A 108 -6.80 20.65 -15.10
C ALA A 108 -6.66 20.97 -16.59
N GLU A 109 -7.77 21.10 -17.27
CA GLU A 109 -7.81 21.37 -18.73
C GLU A 109 -7.74 22.87 -19.00
N THR A 110 -8.15 23.67 -18.03
CA THR A 110 -8.14 25.16 -18.12
C THR A 110 -7.45 25.78 -16.90
N TRP A 111 -7.05 27.05 -17.03
CA TRP A 111 -6.50 27.80 -15.91
C TRP A 111 -7.49 27.95 -14.72
N LYS A 112 -8.81 27.96 -15.02
CA LYS A 112 -9.87 27.99 -14.00
C LYS A 112 -9.93 26.67 -13.22
N ASP A 113 -9.68 25.55 -13.88
CA ASP A 113 -9.63 24.24 -13.23
C ASP A 113 -8.38 24.12 -12.37
N ALA A 114 -7.24 24.65 -12.84
CA ALA A 114 -6.02 24.69 -12.05
C ALA A 114 -6.20 25.45 -10.72
N LEU A 115 -7.00 26.50 -10.69
CA LEU A 115 -7.32 27.23 -9.44
C LEU A 115 -8.14 26.37 -8.46
N LYS A 116 -8.99 25.47 -8.97
CA LYS A 116 -9.88 24.61 -8.17
C LYS A 116 -9.23 23.33 -7.69
N LEU A 117 -8.02 23.01 -8.15
CA LEU A 117 -7.31 21.80 -7.69
C LEU A 117 -7.17 21.81 -6.16
N PRO A 118 -7.30 20.63 -5.52
CA PRO A 118 -7.02 20.50 -4.10
C PRO A 118 -5.57 20.91 -3.80
N ALA A 119 -5.30 21.38 -2.58
CA ALA A 119 -3.97 21.82 -2.17
C ALA A 119 -2.89 20.75 -2.43
N TYR A 120 -3.24 19.48 -2.19
CA TYR A 120 -2.33 18.37 -2.47
C TYR A 120 -2.07 18.19 -3.98
N GLY A 121 -3.08 18.30 -4.83
CA GLY A 121 -2.90 18.26 -6.28
C GLY A 121 -1.99 19.39 -6.80
N LYS A 122 -2.11 20.60 -6.25
CA LYS A 122 -1.20 21.73 -6.56
C LYS A 122 0.24 21.43 -6.13
N TYR A 123 0.42 20.83 -4.95
CA TYR A 123 1.72 20.42 -4.44
C TYR A 123 2.37 19.34 -5.31
N LEU A 124 1.60 18.32 -5.71
CA LEU A 124 2.10 17.29 -6.64
C LEU A 124 2.49 17.89 -7.98
N LYS A 125 1.68 18.78 -8.58
CA LYS A 125 2.03 19.46 -9.84
C LYS A 125 3.34 20.25 -9.73
N LYS A 126 3.55 20.91 -8.60
CA LYS A 126 4.82 21.61 -8.35
C LYS A 126 5.99 20.63 -8.36
N LEU A 127 5.90 19.51 -7.63
CA LEU A 127 6.95 18.48 -7.61
C LEU A 127 7.21 17.86 -8.99
N ILE A 128 6.15 17.59 -9.75
CA ILE A 128 6.24 17.06 -11.11
C ILE A 128 7.04 18.01 -11.99
N HIS A 129 6.72 19.30 -11.94
CA HIS A 129 7.39 20.31 -12.74
C HIS A 129 8.85 20.52 -12.31
N GLU A 130 9.11 20.62 -11.00
CA GLU A 130 10.46 20.83 -10.47
C GLU A 130 11.42 19.68 -10.80
N ASN A 131 10.89 18.47 -10.99
CA ASN A 131 11.67 17.27 -11.29
C ASN A 131 11.54 16.81 -12.77
N ASN A 132 10.89 17.56 -13.64
CA ASN A 132 10.67 17.26 -15.07
C ASN A 132 10.00 15.89 -15.29
N LEU A 133 8.92 15.60 -14.54
CA LEU A 133 8.25 14.31 -14.52
C LEU A 133 6.93 14.26 -15.33
N GLU A 134 6.60 15.29 -16.10
CA GLU A 134 5.31 15.42 -16.80
C GLU A 134 5.01 14.20 -17.68
N GLU A 135 6.01 13.68 -18.38
CA GLU A 135 5.88 12.53 -19.30
C GLU A 135 6.10 11.17 -18.60
N LYS A 136 6.42 11.18 -17.28
CA LYS A 136 6.73 9.97 -16.50
C LYS A 136 5.55 9.46 -15.68
N ILE A 137 4.41 10.17 -15.67
CA ILE A 137 3.30 9.89 -14.78
C ILE A 137 2.03 9.59 -15.56
N ASN A 138 1.48 8.41 -15.35
CA ASN A 138 0.26 7.91 -15.96
C ASN A 138 -0.85 7.83 -14.91
N MET A 139 -1.75 8.83 -14.86
CA MET A 139 -2.91 8.83 -13.96
C MET A 139 -4.02 7.95 -14.55
N LEU A 140 -4.31 6.83 -13.89
CA LEU A 140 -5.29 5.84 -14.37
C LEU A 140 -6.74 6.19 -14.01
N GLY A 141 -6.93 7.15 -13.10
CA GLY A 141 -8.25 7.39 -12.52
C GLY A 141 -8.67 6.25 -11.57
N ARG A 142 -9.97 6.20 -11.27
CA ARG A 142 -10.55 5.11 -10.46
C ARG A 142 -10.74 3.88 -11.33
N ILE A 143 -10.12 2.79 -10.95
CA ILE A 143 -10.14 1.51 -11.67
C ILE A 143 -10.79 0.42 -10.81
N ASP A 144 -11.39 -0.57 -11.45
CA ASP A 144 -11.98 -1.72 -10.78
C ASP A 144 -10.95 -2.78 -10.37
N ALA A 145 -11.39 -3.88 -9.78
CA ALA A 145 -10.51 -4.92 -9.27
C ALA A 145 -9.77 -5.70 -10.37
N GLU A 146 -10.40 -5.91 -11.52
CA GLU A 146 -9.77 -6.61 -12.65
C GLU A 146 -8.71 -5.72 -13.30
N GLU A 147 -9.00 -4.44 -13.47
CA GLU A 147 -8.01 -3.50 -13.99
C GLU A 147 -6.88 -3.27 -13.01
N MET A 148 -7.16 -3.20 -11.68
CA MET A 148 -6.15 -3.15 -10.62
C MET A 148 -5.20 -4.35 -10.72
N LYS A 149 -5.74 -5.57 -10.89
CA LYS A 149 -4.96 -6.79 -11.09
C LYS A 149 -4.03 -6.69 -12.30
N LYS A 150 -4.53 -6.17 -13.43
CA LYS A 150 -3.71 -5.98 -14.63
C LYS A 150 -2.55 -5.01 -14.36
N GLN A 151 -2.80 -3.92 -13.64
CA GLN A 151 -1.76 -2.96 -13.28
C GLN A 151 -0.68 -3.60 -12.41
N TYR A 152 -1.07 -4.40 -11.39
CA TYR A 152 -0.12 -5.18 -10.59
C TYR A 152 0.70 -6.16 -11.44
N LEU A 153 0.08 -6.91 -12.34
CA LEU A 153 0.79 -7.88 -13.19
C LEU A 153 1.69 -7.22 -14.23
N SER A 154 1.39 -5.98 -14.61
CA SER A 154 2.16 -5.23 -15.60
C SER A 154 3.33 -4.45 -15.01
N CYS A 155 3.35 -4.15 -13.72
CA CYS A 155 4.45 -3.40 -13.13
C CYS A 155 5.63 -4.30 -12.75
N GLN A 156 6.84 -3.75 -12.74
CA GLN A 156 8.03 -4.43 -12.21
C GLN A 156 8.07 -4.32 -10.68
N VAL A 157 7.54 -3.22 -10.12
CA VAL A 157 7.46 -3.00 -8.69
C VAL A 157 6.16 -2.30 -8.30
N PHE A 158 5.55 -2.78 -7.22
CA PHE A 158 4.48 -2.08 -6.52
C PHE A 158 5.06 -1.27 -5.36
N VAL A 159 4.68 0.00 -5.26
CA VAL A 159 5.18 0.91 -4.21
C VAL A 159 4.03 1.35 -3.31
N CYS A 160 4.22 1.23 -1.99
CA CYS A 160 3.30 1.71 -0.95
C CYS A 160 4.03 2.73 -0.04
N PRO A 161 4.18 4.01 -0.48
CA PRO A 161 4.97 5.01 0.22
C PRO A 161 4.15 5.76 1.29
N SER A 162 3.18 5.09 1.88
CA SER A 162 2.21 5.70 2.79
C SER A 162 2.88 6.28 4.05
N VAL A 163 2.29 7.35 4.57
CA VAL A 163 2.71 8.01 5.82
C VAL A 163 2.21 7.23 7.04
N LEU A 164 1.05 6.60 6.92
CA LEU A 164 0.45 5.76 7.96
C LEU A 164 -0.42 4.69 7.30
N GLU A 165 -0.26 3.47 7.75
CA GLU A 165 -1.09 2.32 7.38
C GLU A 165 -1.25 1.38 8.58
N ASN A 166 -2.38 0.70 8.64
CA ASN A 166 -2.52 -0.42 9.56
C ASN A 166 -2.20 -1.73 8.82
N SER A 167 -3.12 -2.18 7.98
CA SER A 167 -3.00 -3.41 7.18
C SER A 167 -3.52 -3.13 5.77
N PRO A 168 -2.70 -2.52 4.89
CA PRO A 168 -3.15 -2.11 3.56
C PRO A 168 -3.44 -3.32 2.67
N ASN A 169 -4.71 -3.47 2.27
CA ASN A 169 -5.13 -4.55 1.36
C ASN A 169 -4.35 -4.53 0.04
N SER A 170 -3.93 -3.35 -0.42
CA SER A 170 -3.14 -3.20 -1.65
C SER A 170 -1.79 -3.91 -1.61
N VAL A 171 -1.11 -3.93 -0.46
CA VAL A 171 0.13 -4.71 -0.27
C VAL A 171 -0.19 -6.20 -0.30
N GLY A 172 -1.22 -6.65 0.43
CA GLY A 172 -1.65 -8.05 0.43
C GLY A 172 -2.05 -8.55 -0.97
N GLU A 173 -2.76 -7.73 -1.75
CA GLU A 173 -3.16 -8.03 -3.13
C GLU A 173 -1.96 -8.16 -4.07
N ALA A 174 -0.99 -7.24 -3.98
CA ALA A 174 0.26 -7.32 -4.72
C ALA A 174 1.04 -8.59 -4.35
N MET A 175 1.16 -8.90 -3.06
CA MET A 175 1.83 -10.10 -2.56
C MET A 175 1.13 -11.40 -2.99
N LEU A 176 -0.22 -11.46 -3.01
CA LEU A 176 -0.97 -12.62 -3.51
C LEU A 176 -0.64 -12.94 -4.97
N LEU A 177 -0.43 -11.90 -5.77
CA LEU A 177 0.01 -12.03 -7.15
C LEU A 177 1.52 -12.34 -7.27
N GLY A 178 2.30 -12.09 -6.22
CA GLY A 178 3.76 -12.21 -6.22
C GLY A 178 4.47 -11.02 -6.84
N VAL A 179 3.85 -9.84 -6.85
CA VAL A 179 4.48 -8.60 -7.32
C VAL A 179 5.53 -8.17 -6.32
N PRO A 180 6.75 -7.80 -6.75
CA PRO A 180 7.75 -7.22 -5.86
C PRO A 180 7.23 -5.93 -5.21
N CYS A 181 7.28 -5.87 -3.88
CA CYS A 181 6.73 -4.77 -3.09
C CYS A 181 7.85 -3.96 -2.43
N VAL A 182 7.73 -2.63 -2.50
CA VAL A 182 8.51 -1.67 -1.72
C VAL A 182 7.54 -0.83 -0.90
N ALA A 183 7.66 -0.82 0.42
CA ALA A 183 6.74 -0.12 1.30
C ALA A 183 7.46 0.68 2.39
N ALA A 184 6.85 1.81 2.81
CA ALA A 184 7.31 2.52 3.99
C ALA A 184 7.03 1.68 5.26
N ASN A 185 8.01 1.57 6.17
CA ASN A 185 7.85 0.84 7.42
C ASN A 185 7.03 1.66 8.43
N VAL A 186 5.72 1.75 8.20
CA VAL A 186 4.76 2.52 9.03
C VAL A 186 3.67 1.63 9.58
N GLY A 187 3.24 1.93 10.81
CA GLY A 187 2.12 1.26 11.45
C GLY A 187 2.28 -0.26 11.46
N GLY A 188 1.32 -0.98 10.89
CA GLY A 188 1.29 -2.44 10.87
C GLY A 188 1.85 -3.10 9.60
N ILE A 189 2.51 -2.35 8.71
CA ILE A 189 3.06 -2.91 7.44
C ILE A 189 4.03 -4.06 7.70
N HIS A 190 4.88 -3.96 8.74
CA HIS A 190 5.85 -5.02 9.11
C HIS A 190 5.20 -6.35 9.52
N ASN A 191 3.90 -6.37 9.84
CA ASN A 191 3.15 -7.60 10.08
C ASN A 191 2.70 -8.30 8.78
N ILE A 192 2.76 -7.59 7.65
CA ILE A 192 2.34 -8.09 6.34
C ILE A 192 3.52 -8.36 5.44
N LEU A 193 4.54 -7.51 5.48
CA LEU A 193 5.72 -7.53 4.62
C LEU A 193 6.99 -7.63 5.47
N THR A 194 7.85 -8.60 5.17
CA THR A 194 9.13 -8.83 5.84
C THR A 194 10.26 -8.27 5.00
N ASP A 195 11.02 -7.33 5.57
CA ASP A 195 12.13 -6.69 4.87
C ASP A 195 13.20 -7.68 4.40
N GLY A 196 13.55 -7.61 3.11
CA GLY A 196 14.49 -8.54 2.45
C GLY A 196 14.01 -10.00 2.37
N GLY A 197 12.88 -10.33 2.99
CA GLY A 197 12.27 -11.65 2.99
C GLY A 197 11.27 -11.86 1.84
N ASP A 198 10.28 -11.00 1.76
CA ASP A 198 9.18 -11.04 0.80
C ASP A 198 8.85 -9.69 0.16
N GLY A 199 9.66 -8.66 0.46
CA GLY A 199 9.66 -7.33 -0.13
C GLY A 199 10.72 -6.47 0.50
N PHE A 200 10.68 -5.16 0.27
CA PHE A 200 11.56 -4.19 0.90
C PHE A 200 10.76 -3.21 1.76
N LEU A 201 11.26 -2.97 2.97
CA LEU A 201 10.78 -1.93 3.87
C LEU A 201 11.84 -0.83 3.99
N TYR A 202 11.43 0.41 3.82
CA TYR A 202 12.31 1.56 4.00
C TYR A 202 11.81 2.48 5.14
N PRO A 203 12.71 3.27 5.78
CA PRO A 203 12.33 4.19 6.85
C PRO A 203 11.32 5.25 6.37
N PRO A 204 10.26 5.57 7.15
CA PRO A 204 9.26 6.54 6.76
C PRO A 204 9.84 7.90 6.39
N GLY A 205 9.49 8.42 5.21
CA GLY A 205 9.94 9.72 4.73
C GLY A 205 11.38 9.74 4.18
N ASP A 206 12.10 8.63 4.23
CA ASP A 206 13.44 8.50 3.65
C ASP A 206 13.31 8.25 2.13
N VAL A 207 13.38 9.34 1.38
CA VAL A 207 13.25 9.36 -0.09
C VAL A 207 14.41 8.63 -0.77
N ASP A 208 15.61 8.73 -0.21
CA ASP A 208 16.80 8.06 -0.76
C ASP A 208 16.70 6.54 -0.58
N ALA A 209 16.30 6.06 0.59
CA ALA A 209 16.07 4.65 0.85
C ALA A 209 14.92 4.08 0.01
N LEU A 210 13.87 4.85 -0.25
CA LEU A 210 12.82 4.49 -1.20
C LEU A 210 13.39 4.28 -2.61
N ALA A 211 14.17 5.25 -3.10
CA ALA A 211 14.80 5.15 -4.41
C ALA A 211 15.73 3.93 -4.50
N ASP A 212 16.59 3.71 -3.51
CA ASP A 212 17.53 2.59 -3.46
C ASP A 212 16.81 1.23 -3.48
N SER A 213 15.70 1.10 -2.72
CA SER A 213 14.87 -0.12 -2.72
C SER A 213 14.24 -0.40 -4.08
N ILE A 214 13.77 0.62 -4.80
CA ILE A 214 13.23 0.47 -6.15
C ILE A 214 14.34 0.08 -7.15
N ILE A 215 15.50 0.74 -7.08
CA ILE A 215 16.69 0.42 -7.89
C ILE A 215 17.14 -1.02 -7.66
N GLU A 216 17.09 -1.50 -6.41
CA GLU A 216 17.43 -2.88 -6.08
C GLU A 216 16.49 -3.87 -6.77
N VAL A 217 15.18 -3.60 -6.79
CA VAL A 217 14.20 -4.42 -7.55
C VAL A 217 14.50 -4.41 -9.04
N PHE A 218 14.90 -3.28 -9.60
CA PHE A 218 15.20 -3.18 -11.04
C PHE A 218 16.48 -3.91 -11.46
N THR A 219 17.47 -4.00 -10.56
CA THR A 219 18.81 -4.51 -10.89
C THR A 219 19.04 -5.98 -10.50
N LYS A 220 18.36 -6.49 -9.47
CA LYS A 220 18.70 -7.80 -8.87
C LYS A 220 17.66 -8.88 -9.15
N GLU A 221 17.62 -9.39 -10.38
CA GLU A 221 16.64 -10.40 -10.83
C GLU A 221 16.53 -11.64 -9.93
N ALA A 222 17.65 -12.18 -9.44
CA ALA A 222 17.65 -13.38 -8.58
C ALA A 222 16.97 -13.13 -7.22
N ILE A 223 17.12 -11.90 -6.68
CA ILE A 223 16.44 -11.50 -5.45
C ILE A 223 14.94 -11.33 -5.69
N VAL A 224 14.57 -10.74 -6.82
CA VAL A 224 13.17 -10.49 -7.20
C VAL A 224 12.36 -11.77 -7.31
N ASP A 225 12.89 -12.83 -7.94
CA ASP A 225 12.23 -14.13 -8.03
C ASP A 225 11.96 -14.72 -6.64
N ARG A 226 12.96 -14.65 -5.75
CA ARG A 226 12.82 -15.13 -4.37
C ARG A 226 11.78 -14.33 -3.58
N LEU A 227 11.82 -12.98 -3.67
CA LEU A 227 10.85 -12.11 -2.99
C LEU A 227 9.44 -12.39 -3.49
N SER A 228 9.24 -12.52 -4.81
CA SER A 228 7.96 -12.85 -5.43
C SER A 228 7.38 -14.16 -4.89
N ASP A 229 8.17 -15.22 -4.84
CA ASP A 229 7.74 -16.52 -4.34
C ASP A 229 7.38 -16.48 -2.86
N ASN A 230 8.20 -15.81 -2.05
CA ASN A 230 7.98 -15.68 -0.61
C ASN A 230 6.76 -14.81 -0.31
N ALA A 231 6.62 -13.67 -0.98
CA ALA A 231 5.47 -12.79 -0.84
C ALA A 231 4.16 -13.55 -1.10
N ARG A 232 4.12 -14.31 -2.20
CA ARG A 232 2.95 -15.09 -2.55
C ARG A 232 2.62 -16.17 -1.51
N LYS A 233 3.61 -16.88 -0.98
CA LYS A 233 3.43 -17.88 0.08
C LYS A 233 2.91 -17.24 1.36
N HIS A 234 3.52 -16.15 1.78
CA HIS A 234 3.14 -15.42 2.99
C HIS A 234 1.70 -14.87 2.89
N ALA A 235 1.38 -14.18 1.80
CA ALA A 235 0.05 -13.63 1.59
C ALA A 235 -1.04 -14.71 1.50
N ARG A 236 -0.75 -15.87 0.91
CA ARG A 236 -1.70 -17.00 0.87
C ARG A 236 -2.01 -17.58 2.24
N VAL A 237 -1.07 -17.55 3.17
CA VAL A 237 -1.30 -17.95 4.57
C VAL A 237 -2.12 -16.88 5.30
N ASN A 238 -1.73 -15.62 5.16
CA ASN A 238 -2.39 -14.52 5.87
C ASN A 238 -3.84 -14.28 5.41
N HIS A 239 -4.09 -14.46 4.12
CA HIS A 239 -5.38 -14.17 3.48
C HIS A 239 -6.14 -15.43 3.08
N ASP A 240 -5.81 -16.59 3.70
CA ASP A 240 -6.55 -17.84 3.49
C ASP A 240 -7.99 -17.71 3.98
N ALA A 241 -8.96 -17.91 3.07
CA ALA A 241 -10.36 -17.68 3.35
C ALA A 241 -10.91 -18.65 4.40
N ASP A 242 -10.52 -19.93 4.33
CA ASP A 242 -11.02 -20.97 5.24
C ASP A 242 -10.43 -20.75 6.63
N GLN A 243 -9.12 -20.50 6.73
CA GLN A 243 -8.46 -20.23 8.02
C GLN A 243 -9.03 -18.98 8.68
N ASN A 244 -9.26 -17.90 7.93
CA ASN A 244 -9.83 -16.67 8.45
C ASN A 244 -11.29 -16.88 8.91
N TYR A 245 -12.08 -17.67 8.16
CA TYR A 245 -13.43 -18.05 8.55
C TYR A 245 -13.43 -18.88 9.85
N TYR A 246 -12.62 -19.92 9.96
CA TYR A 246 -12.53 -20.74 11.17
C TYR A 246 -12.09 -19.93 12.39
N ARG A 247 -11.14 -19.02 12.20
CA ARG A 247 -10.68 -18.10 13.25
C ARG A 247 -11.79 -17.18 13.72
N LEU A 248 -12.54 -16.57 12.77
CA LEU A 248 -13.70 -15.74 13.09
C LEU A 248 -14.75 -16.51 13.87
N MET A 249 -15.08 -17.74 13.45
CA MET A 249 -16.05 -18.59 14.15
C MET A 249 -15.58 -18.99 15.55
N HIS A 250 -14.27 -19.18 15.73
CA HIS A 250 -13.70 -19.41 17.06
C HIS A 250 -13.86 -18.19 17.98
N ILE A 251 -13.54 -17.00 17.46
CA ILE A 251 -13.73 -15.73 18.20
C ILE A 251 -15.20 -15.57 18.62
N TYR A 252 -16.16 -15.80 17.75
CA TYR A 252 -17.58 -15.71 18.10
C TYR A 252 -17.99 -16.70 19.18
N ARG A 253 -17.49 -17.94 19.16
CA ARG A 253 -17.75 -18.92 20.23
C ARG A 253 -17.20 -18.47 21.57
N GLU A 254 -16.00 -17.89 21.60
CA GLU A 254 -15.44 -17.31 22.81
C GLU A 254 -16.23 -16.11 23.34
N MET A 255 -16.86 -15.31 22.46
CA MET A 255 -17.69 -14.16 22.87
C MET A 255 -19.05 -14.58 23.44
N LEU A 256 -19.55 -15.74 23.03
CA LEU A 256 -20.88 -16.24 23.43
C LEU A 256 -20.83 -17.16 24.65
N GLY A 257 -19.64 -17.60 25.10
CA GLY A 257 -19.45 -18.53 26.25
C GLY A 257 -19.64 -19.95 25.78
#